data_4e9aaa72e8f8c9936476d91c47ba9fdf
#
_entry.id   4e9aaa72e8f8c9936476d91c47ba9fdf
#
_cell.length_a   1.000
_cell.length_b   1.000
_cell.length_c   1.000
_cell.angle_alpha   90.00
_cell.angle_beta   90.00
_cell.angle_gamma   90.00
#
_symmetry.space_group_name_H-M   'P 1'
#
loop_
_entity.id
_entity.type
_entity.pdbx_description
1 polymer ?
#
loop_
_entity_poly.entity_id
_entity_poly.type
_entity_poly.pdbx_seq_one_letter_code
_entity_poly.pdbx_strand_id
1 'polypeptide(L)'
;ATPVLLEDKQNLTILAGALRAAQERQAAIDVFKKLTKVTSDGEAFIAMGNLYYQEDEIEKAIEAINKGLDKGDLKNPGFAQLTLGQALFELQRFNEARDVFTKASKSKKDTVKKSARAWLKYTDNEQERVKNLNLRKESIS
;
A
#
# COMPACT_ATOMS: atom_id res chain seq x y z
N ALA A 1 9.93 -15.73 31.29
CA ALA A 1 10.35 -16.66 30.25
C ALA A 1 9.52 -16.51 28.98
N THR A 2 8.20 -16.43 29.11
CA THR A 2 7.30 -16.35 27.95
C THR A 2 7.43 -15.06 27.14
N PRO A 3 7.66 -13.85 27.72
CA PRO A 3 7.75 -12.63 26.93
C PRO A 3 8.89 -12.66 25.89
N VAL A 4 9.98 -13.31 26.18
CA VAL A 4 11.12 -13.39 25.25
C VAL A 4 10.74 -14.16 23.98
N LEU A 5 9.98 -15.25 24.13
CA LEU A 5 9.53 -16.06 22.99
C LEU A 5 8.55 -15.31 22.09
N LEU A 6 7.74 -14.42 22.69
CA LEU A 6 6.74 -13.65 21.93
C LEU A 6 7.37 -12.55 21.06
N GLU A 7 8.62 -12.20 21.31
CA GLU A 7 9.30 -11.16 20.54
C GLU A 7 10.12 -11.71 19.36
N ASP A 8 10.22 -13.03 19.19
CA ASP A 8 10.97 -13.57 18.05
C ASP A 8 10.14 -13.50 16.76
N LYS A 9 10.85 -13.56 15.63
CA LYS A 9 10.25 -13.41 14.31
C LYS A 9 9.09 -14.38 14.07
N GLN A 10 9.28 -15.66 14.46
CA GLN A 10 8.27 -16.69 14.21
C GLN A 10 7.00 -16.43 15.00
N ASN A 11 7.12 -16.14 16.29
CA ASN A 11 5.98 -15.87 17.14
C ASN A 11 5.27 -14.59 16.76
N LEU A 12 6.02 -13.55 16.41
CA LEU A 12 5.43 -12.30 15.95
C LEU A 12 4.67 -12.50 14.63
N THR A 13 5.21 -13.31 13.73
CA THR A 13 4.55 -13.61 12.46
C THR A 13 3.22 -14.32 12.68
N ILE A 14 3.20 -15.31 13.56
CA ILE A 14 1.98 -16.06 13.90
C ILE A 14 0.95 -15.11 14.54
N LEU A 15 1.39 -14.31 15.50
CA LEU A 15 0.50 -13.37 16.19
C LEU A 15 -0.07 -12.34 15.22
N ALA A 16 0.76 -11.76 14.37
CA ALA A 16 0.31 -10.77 13.37
C ALA A 16 -0.75 -11.37 12.44
N GLY A 17 -0.52 -12.60 11.98
CA GLY A 17 -1.48 -13.30 11.13
C GLY A 17 -2.80 -13.55 11.82
N ALA A 18 -2.75 -13.99 13.08
CA ALA A 18 -3.95 -14.25 13.87
C ALA A 18 -4.76 -12.96 14.12
N LEU A 19 -4.07 -11.88 14.47
CA LEU A 19 -4.73 -10.58 14.71
C LEU A 19 -5.35 -10.04 13.43
N ARG A 20 -4.67 -10.18 12.30
CA ARG A 20 -5.21 -9.76 11.01
C ARG A 20 -6.45 -10.58 10.63
N ALA A 21 -6.40 -11.89 10.82
CA ALA A 21 -7.54 -12.77 10.54
C ALA A 21 -8.73 -12.45 11.44
N ALA A 22 -8.47 -12.04 12.68
CA ALA A 22 -9.50 -11.63 13.62
C ALA A 22 -9.99 -10.19 13.39
N GLN A 23 -9.44 -9.51 12.40
CA GLN A 23 -9.74 -8.11 12.07
C GLN A 23 -9.40 -7.14 13.22
N GLU A 24 -8.45 -7.52 14.05
CA GLU A 24 -7.87 -6.66 15.07
C GLU A 24 -6.74 -5.85 14.44
N ARG A 25 -7.12 -4.88 13.60
CA ARG A 25 -6.17 -4.22 12.69
C ARG A 25 -5.11 -3.39 13.41
N GLN A 26 -5.52 -2.62 14.42
CA GLN A 26 -4.55 -1.79 15.14
C GLN A 26 -3.54 -2.66 15.89
N ALA A 27 -4.01 -3.72 16.53
CA ALA A 27 -3.11 -4.65 17.23
C ALA A 27 -2.18 -5.36 16.24
N ALA A 28 -2.69 -5.73 15.06
CA ALA A 28 -1.87 -6.33 14.00
C ALA A 28 -0.78 -5.35 13.52
N ILE A 29 -1.13 -4.09 13.32
CA ILE A 29 -0.17 -3.06 12.92
C ILE A 29 0.95 -2.97 13.95
N ASP A 30 0.64 -2.96 15.24
CA ASP A 30 1.63 -2.87 16.30
C ASP A 30 2.60 -4.05 16.25
N VAL A 31 2.10 -5.26 15.98
CA VAL A 31 2.95 -6.45 15.85
C VAL A 31 3.81 -6.38 14.58
N PHE A 32 3.24 -5.95 13.45
CA PHE A 32 4.02 -5.77 12.23
C PHE A 32 5.12 -4.72 12.41
N LYS A 33 4.90 -3.68 13.19
CA LYS A 33 5.96 -2.72 13.53
C LYS A 33 7.15 -3.40 14.17
N LYS A 34 6.90 -4.32 15.09
CA LYS A 34 7.97 -5.10 15.71
C LYS A 34 8.66 -5.99 14.67
N LEU A 35 7.89 -6.60 13.79
CA LEU A 35 8.43 -7.44 12.72
C LEU A 35 9.37 -6.69 11.79
N THR A 36 9.10 -5.42 11.48
CA THR A 36 9.97 -4.63 10.60
C THR A 36 11.39 -4.54 11.10
N LYS A 37 11.59 -4.67 12.42
CA LYS A 37 12.90 -4.56 13.05
C LYS A 37 13.68 -5.87 13.02
N VAL A 38 13.01 -7.00 12.85
CA VAL A 38 13.63 -8.33 12.92
C VAL A 38 13.58 -9.09 11.59
N THR A 39 13.02 -8.50 10.53
CA THR A 39 12.99 -9.08 9.20
C THR A 39 13.91 -8.30 8.27
N SER A 40 14.46 -8.99 7.26
CA SER A 40 15.34 -8.37 6.28
C SER A 40 14.60 -7.88 5.03
N ASP A 41 13.41 -8.42 4.77
CA ASP A 41 12.59 -8.05 3.62
C ASP A 41 11.57 -6.97 3.97
N GLY A 42 10.84 -6.48 2.97
CA GLY A 42 9.86 -5.42 3.14
C GLY A 42 8.44 -5.90 3.43
N GLU A 43 8.22 -7.21 3.60
CA GLU A 43 6.87 -7.77 3.71
C GLU A 43 6.06 -7.19 4.88
N ALA A 44 6.70 -7.00 6.05
CA ALA A 44 6.01 -6.45 7.21
C ALA A 44 5.53 -5.01 6.97
N PHE A 45 6.33 -4.21 6.27
CA PHE A 45 5.93 -2.86 5.89
C PHE A 45 4.73 -2.87 4.94
N ILE A 46 4.72 -3.78 3.98
CA ILE A 46 3.59 -3.91 3.04
C ILE A 46 2.32 -4.31 3.80
N ALA A 47 2.44 -5.27 4.72
CA ALA A 47 1.30 -5.68 5.55
C ALA A 47 0.74 -4.50 6.37
N MET A 48 1.63 -3.72 6.99
CA MET A 48 1.24 -2.51 7.71
C MET A 48 0.51 -1.54 6.78
N GLY A 49 1.07 -1.30 5.60
CA GLY A 49 0.48 -0.38 4.63
C GLY A 49 -0.92 -0.80 4.23
N ASN A 50 -1.12 -2.09 3.98
CA ASN A 50 -2.45 -2.62 3.63
C ASN A 50 -3.45 -2.41 4.77
N LEU A 51 -3.02 -2.61 6.01
CA LEU A 51 -3.88 -2.40 7.17
C LEU A 51 -4.21 -0.92 7.37
N TYR A 52 -3.22 -0.03 7.23
CA TYR A 52 -3.47 1.41 7.27
C TYR A 52 -4.47 1.82 6.20
N TYR A 53 -4.34 1.27 5.00
CA TYR A 53 -5.27 1.55 3.91
C TYR A 53 -6.70 1.15 4.28
N GLN A 54 -6.87 -0.04 4.88
CA GLN A 54 -8.17 -0.51 5.32
C GLN A 54 -8.77 0.35 6.43
N GLU A 55 -7.93 0.98 7.24
CA GLU A 55 -8.35 1.89 8.31
C GLU A 55 -8.52 3.32 7.80
N ASP A 56 -8.45 3.54 6.50
CA ASP A 56 -8.57 4.86 5.87
C ASP A 56 -7.47 5.84 6.31
N GLU A 57 -6.34 5.32 6.77
CA GLU A 57 -5.16 6.12 7.09
C GLU A 57 -4.23 6.12 5.86
N ILE A 58 -4.65 6.86 4.84
CA ILE A 58 -4.07 6.76 3.49
C ILE A 58 -2.61 7.22 3.45
N GLU A 59 -2.26 8.30 4.12
CA GLU A 59 -0.88 8.80 4.12
C GLU A 59 0.07 7.84 4.83
N LYS A 60 -0.36 7.24 5.93
CA LYS A 60 0.43 6.22 6.62
C LYS A 60 0.60 4.97 5.76
N ALA A 61 -0.45 4.60 5.01
CA ALA A 61 -0.37 3.49 4.07
C ALA A 61 0.70 3.74 3.01
N ILE A 62 0.70 4.93 2.42
CA ILE A 62 1.69 5.32 1.41
C ILE A 62 3.10 5.23 1.97
N GLU A 63 3.32 5.78 3.15
CA GLU A 63 4.63 5.76 3.79
C GLU A 63 5.11 4.32 4.04
N ALA A 64 4.25 3.47 4.61
CA ALA A 64 4.61 2.09 4.91
C ALA A 64 4.90 1.29 3.65
N ILE A 65 4.06 1.42 2.61
CA ILE A 65 4.25 0.68 1.36
C ILE A 65 5.56 1.12 0.68
N ASN A 66 5.85 2.42 0.66
CA ASN A 66 7.11 2.92 0.11
C ASN A 66 8.31 2.32 0.83
N LYS A 67 8.28 2.26 2.16
CA LYS A 67 9.34 1.63 2.94
C LYS A 67 9.49 0.15 2.59
N GLY A 68 8.38 -0.55 2.41
CA GLY A 68 8.40 -1.95 2.03
C GLY A 68 8.98 -2.18 0.64
N LEU A 69 8.60 -1.34 -0.32
CA LEU A 69 9.15 -1.42 -1.68
C LEU A 69 10.64 -1.09 -1.70
N ASP A 70 11.08 -0.10 -0.93
CA ASP A 70 12.49 0.27 -0.83
C ASP A 70 13.32 -0.84 -0.20
N LYS A 71 12.81 -1.46 0.85
CA LYS A 71 13.48 -2.57 1.51
C LYS A 71 13.56 -3.78 0.58
N GLY A 72 12.51 -3.99 -0.20
CA GLY A 72 12.51 -4.97 -1.28
C GLY A 72 12.36 -6.41 -0.82
N ASP A 73 12.81 -7.31 -1.68
CA ASP A 73 12.76 -8.76 -1.47
C ASP A 73 11.32 -9.24 -1.20
N LEU A 74 10.40 -8.69 -1.99
CA LEU A 74 8.97 -8.97 -1.86
C LEU A 74 8.55 -10.11 -2.76
N LYS A 75 7.61 -10.93 -2.29
CA LYS A 75 7.03 -12.00 -3.10
C LYS A 75 6.16 -11.45 -4.22
N ASN A 76 5.43 -10.39 -3.95
CA ASN A 76 4.47 -9.81 -4.90
C ASN A 76 4.61 -8.29 -4.95
N PRO A 77 5.71 -7.76 -5.50
CA PRO A 77 5.90 -6.31 -5.54
C PRO A 77 4.83 -5.59 -6.36
N GLY A 78 4.29 -6.25 -7.40
CA GLY A 78 3.25 -5.68 -8.22
C GLY A 78 1.97 -5.36 -7.46
N PHE A 79 1.56 -6.24 -6.55
CA PHE A 79 0.38 -5.96 -5.73
C PHE A 79 0.62 -4.79 -4.78
N ALA A 80 1.81 -4.69 -4.22
CA ALA A 80 2.17 -3.54 -3.38
C ALA A 80 2.12 -2.24 -4.19
N GLN A 81 2.61 -2.26 -5.42
CA GLN A 81 2.55 -1.11 -6.32
C GLN A 81 1.11 -0.72 -6.64
N LEU A 82 0.23 -1.70 -6.88
CA LEU A 82 -1.18 -1.41 -7.12
C LEU A 82 -1.83 -0.71 -5.93
N THR A 83 -1.59 -1.21 -4.73
CA THR A 83 -2.15 -0.60 -3.52
C THR A 83 -1.61 0.82 -3.33
N LEU A 84 -0.31 1.01 -3.55
CA LEU A 84 0.32 2.33 -3.46
C LEU A 84 -0.31 3.30 -4.46
N GLY A 85 -0.49 2.87 -5.71
CA GLY A 85 -1.12 3.68 -6.75
C GLY A 85 -2.53 4.08 -6.37
N GLN A 86 -3.31 3.15 -5.84
CA GLN A 86 -4.68 3.42 -5.40
C GLN A 86 -4.71 4.43 -4.25
N ALA A 87 -3.80 4.30 -3.28
CA ALA A 87 -3.70 5.24 -2.18
C ALA A 87 -3.36 6.65 -2.65
N LEU A 88 -2.40 6.75 -3.57
CA LEU A 88 -2.02 8.02 -4.18
C LEU A 88 -3.18 8.63 -4.96
N PHE A 89 -3.91 7.79 -5.69
CA PHE A 89 -5.10 8.20 -6.44
C PHE A 89 -6.15 8.82 -5.50
N GLU A 90 -6.40 8.20 -4.36
CA GLU A 90 -7.40 8.70 -3.40
C GLU A 90 -7.05 10.09 -2.87
N LEU A 91 -5.75 10.40 -2.75
CA LEU A 91 -5.30 11.73 -2.36
C LEU A 91 -5.18 12.68 -3.56
N GLN A 92 -5.66 12.28 -4.72
CA GLN A 92 -5.57 13.06 -5.96
C GLN A 92 -4.13 13.38 -6.37
N ARG A 93 -3.17 12.57 -5.94
CA ARG A 93 -1.78 12.66 -6.35
C ARG A 93 -1.60 11.84 -7.63
N PHE A 94 -2.23 12.34 -8.71
CA PHE A 94 -2.40 11.58 -9.95
C PHE A 94 -1.10 11.30 -10.69
N ASN A 95 -0.17 12.25 -10.71
CA ASN A 95 1.11 12.03 -11.40
C ASN A 95 1.91 10.93 -10.73
N GLU A 96 1.95 10.93 -9.40
CA GLU A 96 2.64 9.88 -8.65
C GLU A 96 1.94 8.53 -8.80
N ALA A 97 0.60 8.52 -8.76
CA ALA A 97 -0.19 7.31 -8.98
C ALA A 97 0.13 6.72 -10.36
N ARG A 98 0.16 7.57 -11.39
CA ARG A 98 0.48 7.13 -12.75
C ARG A 98 1.85 6.48 -12.84
N ASP A 99 2.86 7.08 -12.21
CA ASP A 99 4.22 6.52 -12.21
C ASP A 99 4.24 5.12 -11.60
N VAL A 100 3.53 4.93 -10.48
CA VAL A 100 3.48 3.64 -9.80
C VAL A 100 2.70 2.61 -10.62
N PHE A 101 1.55 2.99 -11.18
CA PHE A 101 0.78 2.10 -12.04
C PHE A 101 1.55 1.73 -13.32
N THR A 102 2.35 2.63 -13.83
CA THR A 102 3.22 2.34 -14.99
C THR A 102 4.21 1.23 -14.63
N LYS A 103 4.82 1.30 -13.45
CA LYS A 103 5.72 0.24 -12.98
C LYS A 103 4.96 -1.09 -12.84
N ALA A 104 3.78 -1.07 -12.26
CA ALA A 104 2.95 -2.27 -12.08
C ALA A 104 2.52 -2.86 -13.42
N SER A 105 2.32 -2.03 -14.45
CA SER A 105 1.92 -2.49 -15.79
C SER A 105 3.00 -3.33 -16.46
N LYS A 106 4.23 -3.29 -15.96
CA LYS A 106 5.35 -4.08 -16.45
C LYS A 106 5.51 -5.40 -15.72
N SER A 107 4.61 -5.71 -14.80
CA SER A 107 4.64 -6.96 -14.05
C SER A 107 4.52 -8.17 -14.97
N LYS A 108 5.18 -9.26 -14.57
CA LYS A 108 5.03 -10.55 -15.26
C LYS A 108 3.70 -11.23 -14.95
N LYS A 109 3.03 -10.82 -13.88
CA LYS A 109 1.73 -11.37 -13.52
C LYS A 109 0.64 -10.66 -14.31
N ASP A 110 -0.12 -11.43 -15.10
CA ASP A 110 -1.17 -10.89 -15.95
C ASP A 110 -2.24 -10.11 -15.18
N THR A 111 -2.61 -10.61 -14.00
CA THR A 111 -3.61 -9.94 -13.16
C THR A 111 -3.16 -8.56 -12.73
N VAL A 112 -1.90 -8.42 -12.34
CA VAL A 112 -1.31 -7.13 -11.95
C VAL A 112 -1.22 -6.21 -13.16
N LYS A 113 -0.72 -6.72 -14.28
CA LYS A 113 -0.57 -5.96 -15.51
C LYS A 113 -1.90 -5.38 -15.98
N LYS A 114 -2.95 -6.20 -16.02
CA LYS A 114 -4.29 -5.77 -16.46
C LYS A 114 -4.87 -4.74 -15.51
N SER A 115 -4.75 -4.97 -14.21
CA SER A 115 -5.24 -4.02 -13.20
C SER A 115 -4.53 -2.68 -13.33
N ALA A 116 -3.21 -2.70 -13.50
CA ALA A 116 -2.42 -1.49 -13.63
C ALA A 116 -2.84 -0.68 -14.86
N ARG A 117 -3.05 -1.35 -15.99
CA ARG A 117 -3.50 -0.70 -17.23
C ARG A 117 -4.88 -0.06 -17.04
N ALA A 118 -5.79 -0.76 -16.38
CA ALA A 118 -7.12 -0.21 -16.09
C ALA A 118 -7.01 1.01 -15.17
N TRP A 119 -6.18 0.94 -14.15
CA TRP A 119 -5.96 2.07 -13.24
C TRP A 119 -5.31 3.26 -13.92
N LEU A 120 -4.39 3.03 -14.86
CA LEU A 120 -3.78 4.12 -15.65
C LEU A 120 -4.84 4.90 -16.40
N LYS A 121 -5.73 4.18 -17.09
CA LYS A 121 -6.81 4.80 -17.84
C LYS A 121 -7.75 5.57 -16.92
N TYR A 122 -8.12 4.95 -15.80
CA TYR A 122 -9.00 5.57 -14.82
C TYR A 122 -8.36 6.81 -14.20
N THR A 123 -7.07 6.76 -13.92
CA THR A 123 -6.33 7.89 -13.35
C THR A 123 -6.30 9.07 -14.32
N ASP A 124 -6.04 8.81 -15.60
CA ASP A 124 -6.04 9.85 -16.63
C ASP A 124 -7.40 10.51 -16.74
N ASN A 125 -8.47 9.71 -16.76
CA ASN A 125 -9.83 10.21 -16.85
C ASN A 125 -10.20 11.06 -15.64
N GLU A 126 -9.84 10.60 -14.45
CA GLU A 126 -10.15 11.32 -13.21
C GLU A 126 -9.37 12.61 -13.08
N GLN A 127 -8.09 12.60 -13.49
CA GLN A 127 -7.27 13.80 -13.49
C GLN A 127 -7.86 14.87 -14.41
N GLU A 128 -8.31 14.47 -15.59
CA GLU A 128 -8.96 15.37 -16.55
C GLU A 128 -10.27 15.92 -15.98
N ARG A 129 -11.07 15.07 -15.35
CA ARG A 129 -12.33 15.48 -14.74
C ARG A 129 -12.11 16.53 -13.64
N VAL A 130 -11.14 16.30 -12.76
CA VAL A 130 -10.80 17.23 -11.66
C VAL A 130 -10.29 18.55 -12.22
N LYS A 131 -9.44 18.49 -13.23
CA LYS A 131 -8.91 19.69 -13.92
C LYS A 131 -10.04 20.53 -14.49
N ASN A 132 -10.98 19.91 -15.19
CA ASN A 132 -12.12 20.60 -15.80
C ASN A 132 -13.02 21.21 -14.72
N LEU A 133 -13.23 20.53 -13.62
CA LEU A 133 -14.01 21.03 -12.48
C LEU A 133 -13.38 22.29 -11.90
N ASN A 134 -12.06 22.28 -11.71
CA ASN A 134 -11.33 23.42 -11.18
C ASN A 134 -11.40 24.63 -12.15
N LEU A 135 -11.28 24.39 -13.44
CA LEU A 135 -11.43 25.44 -14.45
C LEU A 135 -12.81 26.08 -14.41
N ARG A 136 -13.86 25.29 -14.22
CA ARG A 136 -15.22 25.81 -14.08
C ARG A 136 -15.36 26.67 -12.83
N LYS A 137 -14.80 26.26 -11.72
CA LYS A 137 -14.83 27.03 -10.48
C LYS A 137 -14.13 28.37 -10.66
N GLU A 138 -12.99 28.40 -11.34
CA GLU A 138 -12.26 29.62 -11.62
C GLU A 138 -13.06 30.58 -12.51
N SER A 139 -13.76 30.05 -13.50
CA SER A 139 -14.56 30.87 -14.42
C SER A 139 -15.81 31.48 -13.77
N ILE A 140 -16.29 30.88 -12.67
CA ILE A 140 -17.47 31.38 -11.94
C ILE A 140 -17.07 32.41 -10.91
N SER A 141 -15.89 32.31 -10.33
CA SER A 141 -15.39 33.26 -9.36
C SER A 141 -14.80 34.52 -10.04
#